data_1524d741a051474e0416ad0d2f71e8bf
#
_entry.id   1524d741a051474e0416ad0d2f71e8bf
#
_cell.length_a   1.000
_cell.length_b   1.000
_cell.length_c   1.000
_cell.angle_alpha   90.00
_cell.angle_beta   90.00
_cell.angle_gamma   90.00
#
_symmetry.space_group_name_H-M   'P 1'
#
loop_
_entity.id
_entity.type
_entity.pdbx_description
1 polymer ?
#
loop_
_entity_poly.entity_id
_entity_poly.type
_entity_poly.pdbx_seq_one_letter_code
_entity_poly.pdbx_strand_id
1 'polypeptide(L)'
;MNIIDQVKQTLVEEIAASINKAGLADEIPDIKIEVPKDTKNGDYATNIAMVLTKIAKHNPREIAQAIVDNLDTEKAHVKQIDIAGPGFINFYLDNQYLTAIIPEAIEKGDQFGHVNESKGQNVLLEYVSANPTGDLHIGHARNAAVGDALANILTAAGYNVTREYYINDAGNQITNLARSIETRFFEALGDNSYSMPEDGYNGKDIIEIGKDLAEKHPEIKDYSEEARLKEFRKLGVEYEMAKLKNDLAEFNTHFDNWFSETSLYEKGEILEVLAKMKELGYTYEADGATWLRTTDFKDDKDRVLIKNDGTYTYFLPDIAYHFDKVKRGNDILIDLFGADHHGYINRLKASLETFGVDSNRLEIQIMQMVRLMENGKEVKMSKRTGNAITLREIMDEVGVDAARYFLTMRSPDSHFDFDMELAKEQSQDNPVYYAQYAHARICSILKQAKEQGIEVTAANDFTTITNEKAIELLKKVADFEPTIESAAEHRSAHRITNYIQDLASHFHKFYNAEKVLTDDIEKTKAHVAMIEAVRITLKNALAMVGVSAPESM
;
A
#
# COMPACT_ATOMS: atom_id res chain seq x y z
N MET A 1 -6.59 11.43 -18.10
CA MET A 1 -7.08 12.51 -17.21
C MET A 1 -8.47 12.11 -16.76
N ASN A 2 -8.71 12.02 -15.47
CA ASN A 2 -10.01 11.65 -14.92
C ASN A 2 -11.04 12.78 -15.07
N ILE A 3 -12.33 12.48 -14.86
CA ILE A 3 -13.42 13.44 -15.11
C ILE A 3 -13.34 14.68 -14.21
N ILE A 4 -12.83 14.53 -12.98
CA ILE A 4 -12.65 15.65 -12.03
C ILE A 4 -11.60 16.63 -12.55
N ASP A 5 -10.47 16.11 -13.04
CA ASP A 5 -9.40 16.93 -13.59
C ASP A 5 -9.81 17.59 -14.91
N GLN A 6 -10.58 16.88 -15.76
CA GLN A 6 -11.14 17.46 -16.98
C GLN A 6 -12.02 18.67 -16.66
N VAL A 7 -12.91 18.56 -15.69
CA VAL A 7 -13.79 19.67 -15.29
C VAL A 7 -13.01 20.82 -14.69
N LYS A 8 -12.02 20.54 -13.83
CA LYS A 8 -11.14 21.59 -13.30
C LYS A 8 -10.38 22.32 -14.39
N GLN A 9 -9.83 21.57 -15.35
CA GLN A 9 -9.11 22.15 -16.47
C GLN A 9 -10.02 22.99 -17.35
N THR A 10 -11.22 22.49 -17.69
CA THR A 10 -12.21 23.24 -18.46
C THR A 10 -12.58 24.53 -17.72
N LEU A 11 -12.79 24.48 -16.41
CA LEU A 11 -13.08 25.66 -15.61
C LEU A 11 -11.93 26.67 -15.65
N VAL A 12 -10.67 26.23 -15.55
CA VAL A 12 -9.48 27.08 -15.69
C VAL A 12 -9.42 27.73 -17.07
N GLU A 13 -9.65 26.97 -18.13
CA GLU A 13 -9.67 27.46 -19.52
C GLU A 13 -10.75 28.52 -19.75
N GLU A 14 -11.96 28.29 -19.23
CA GLU A 14 -13.05 29.23 -19.36
C GLU A 14 -12.84 30.49 -18.51
N ILE A 15 -12.25 30.39 -17.32
CA ILE A 15 -11.83 31.55 -16.53
C ILE A 15 -10.77 32.36 -17.29
N ALA A 16 -9.77 31.69 -17.88
CA ALA A 16 -8.74 32.35 -18.69
C ALA A 16 -9.35 33.06 -19.94
N ALA A 17 -10.27 32.39 -20.63
CA ALA A 17 -11.00 32.97 -21.75
C ALA A 17 -11.80 34.21 -21.31
N SER A 18 -12.43 34.17 -20.13
CA SER A 18 -13.20 35.29 -19.56
C SER A 18 -12.31 36.49 -19.21
N ILE A 19 -11.13 36.24 -18.64
CA ILE A 19 -10.13 37.29 -18.33
C ILE A 19 -9.70 38.01 -19.62
N ASN A 20 -9.40 37.24 -20.69
CA ASN A 20 -9.05 37.81 -21.98
C ASN A 20 -10.19 38.61 -22.60
N LYS A 21 -11.41 38.06 -22.56
CA LYS A 21 -12.62 38.70 -23.11
C LYS A 21 -12.96 40.03 -22.41
N ALA A 22 -12.70 40.06 -21.10
CA ALA A 22 -12.89 41.26 -20.29
C ALA A 22 -11.71 42.26 -20.38
N GLY A 23 -10.62 41.92 -21.06
CA GLY A 23 -9.43 42.76 -21.21
C GLY A 23 -8.71 43.06 -19.89
N LEU A 24 -8.75 42.13 -18.93
CA LEU A 24 -8.23 42.33 -17.57
C LEU A 24 -6.70 42.10 -17.46
N ALA A 25 -6.11 41.32 -18.34
CA ALA A 25 -4.67 41.04 -18.38
C ALA A 25 -4.24 40.55 -19.74
N ASP A 26 -3.05 40.98 -20.23
CA ASP A 26 -2.40 40.44 -21.43
C ASP A 26 -1.70 39.11 -21.15
N GLU A 27 -1.12 38.97 -19.96
CA GLU A 27 -0.55 37.72 -19.44
C GLU A 27 -1.35 37.28 -18.22
N ILE A 28 -1.94 36.09 -18.29
CA ILE A 28 -2.80 35.55 -17.25
C ILE A 28 -1.93 34.80 -16.23
N PRO A 29 -1.97 35.18 -14.95
CA PRO A 29 -1.30 34.40 -13.88
C PRO A 29 -1.87 32.99 -13.75
N ASP A 30 -1.13 32.10 -13.08
CA ASP A 30 -1.61 30.75 -12.76
C ASP A 30 -2.94 30.79 -12.01
N ILE A 31 -3.96 30.15 -12.58
CA ILE A 31 -5.32 30.10 -12.04
C ILE A 31 -5.44 28.90 -11.13
N LYS A 32 -5.49 29.15 -9.84
CA LYS A 32 -5.68 28.08 -8.85
C LYS A 32 -7.15 27.84 -8.59
N ILE A 33 -7.57 26.58 -8.71
CA ILE A 33 -8.89 26.10 -8.33
C ILE A 33 -8.77 25.32 -7.01
N GLU A 34 -9.50 25.74 -5.99
CA GLU A 34 -9.52 25.13 -4.66
C GLU A 34 -10.89 24.53 -4.36
N VAL A 35 -10.92 23.46 -3.57
CA VAL A 35 -12.15 22.90 -3.01
C VAL A 35 -12.44 23.62 -1.68
N PRO A 36 -13.56 24.35 -1.55
CA PRO A 36 -13.89 25.02 -0.30
C PRO A 36 -14.03 24.04 0.86
N LYS A 37 -13.58 24.44 2.06
CA LYS A 37 -13.74 23.61 3.27
C LYS A 37 -15.21 23.43 3.67
N ASP A 38 -16.06 24.42 3.42
CA ASP A 38 -17.50 24.35 3.63
C ASP A 38 -18.18 24.23 2.26
N THR A 39 -18.89 23.15 2.03
CA THR A 39 -19.63 22.84 0.78
C THR A 39 -20.70 23.89 0.43
N LYS A 40 -21.14 24.68 1.41
CA LYS A 40 -22.03 25.83 1.17
C LYS A 40 -21.38 26.91 0.29
N ASN A 41 -20.05 26.92 0.17
CA ASN A 41 -19.30 27.86 -0.65
C ASN A 41 -19.01 27.32 -2.06
N GLY A 42 -19.76 26.34 -2.53
CA GLY A 42 -19.64 25.75 -3.86
C GLY A 42 -18.78 24.48 -3.92
N ASP A 43 -18.70 23.93 -5.13
CA ASP A 43 -17.85 22.76 -5.43
C ASP A 43 -16.40 23.18 -5.62
N TYR A 44 -16.17 24.34 -6.24
CA TYR A 44 -14.85 24.93 -6.46
C TYR A 44 -14.84 26.43 -6.18
N ALA A 45 -13.65 26.96 -5.87
CA ALA A 45 -13.42 28.41 -5.68
C ALA A 45 -12.09 28.83 -6.29
N THR A 46 -12.01 30.10 -6.70
CA THR A 46 -10.75 30.73 -7.11
C THR A 46 -10.58 32.11 -6.50
N ASN A 47 -9.33 32.48 -6.24
CA ASN A 47 -8.94 33.82 -5.78
C ASN A 47 -8.34 34.68 -6.91
N ILE A 48 -8.46 34.27 -8.16
CA ILE A 48 -7.80 34.90 -9.31
C ILE A 48 -8.10 36.39 -9.44
N ALA A 49 -9.31 36.82 -9.09
CA ALA A 49 -9.68 38.24 -9.12
C ALA A 49 -8.84 39.10 -8.17
N MET A 50 -8.47 38.57 -7.01
CA MET A 50 -7.56 39.21 -6.07
C MET A 50 -6.12 39.26 -6.60
N VAL A 51 -5.66 38.19 -7.25
CA VAL A 51 -4.34 38.13 -7.87
C VAL A 51 -4.22 39.16 -9.00
N LEU A 52 -5.25 39.31 -9.81
CA LEU A 52 -5.30 40.26 -10.93
C LEU A 52 -5.37 41.74 -10.53
N THR A 53 -5.62 42.08 -9.28
CA THR A 53 -5.78 43.45 -8.80
C THR A 53 -4.65 44.39 -9.22
N LYS A 54 -3.41 43.91 -9.11
CA LYS A 54 -2.21 44.68 -9.46
C LYS A 54 -2.05 44.88 -10.97
N ILE A 55 -2.54 43.99 -11.77
CA ILE A 55 -2.42 43.96 -13.25
C ILE A 55 -3.57 44.79 -13.82
N ALA A 56 -4.80 44.45 -13.48
CA ALA A 56 -6.00 45.08 -14.01
C ALA A 56 -6.27 46.49 -13.42
N LYS A 57 -5.67 46.83 -12.26
CA LYS A 57 -5.84 48.11 -11.55
C LYS A 57 -7.29 48.44 -11.21
N HIS A 58 -8.10 47.41 -10.97
CA HIS A 58 -9.50 47.50 -10.55
C HIS A 58 -9.72 46.85 -9.18
N ASN A 59 -10.88 47.13 -8.58
CA ASN A 59 -11.28 46.49 -7.33
C ASN A 59 -11.46 44.95 -7.56
N PRO A 60 -11.01 44.10 -6.64
CA PRO A 60 -11.10 42.66 -6.83
C PRO A 60 -12.53 42.14 -7.08
N ARG A 61 -13.56 42.76 -6.46
CA ARG A 61 -14.96 42.40 -6.73
C ARG A 61 -15.44 42.82 -8.12
N GLU A 62 -14.95 43.94 -8.65
CA GLU A 62 -15.23 44.39 -10.02
C GLU A 62 -14.56 43.43 -11.03
N ILE A 63 -13.34 43.01 -10.75
CA ILE A 63 -12.63 42.01 -11.56
C ILE A 63 -13.38 40.68 -11.53
N ALA A 64 -13.81 40.22 -10.34
CA ALA A 64 -14.59 38.98 -10.20
C ALA A 64 -15.90 39.05 -11.01
N GLN A 65 -16.61 40.20 -10.93
CA GLN A 65 -17.84 40.39 -11.70
C GLN A 65 -17.58 40.35 -13.21
N ALA A 66 -16.53 41.04 -13.67
CA ALA A 66 -16.17 41.04 -15.09
C ALA A 66 -15.80 39.64 -15.60
N ILE A 67 -15.15 38.81 -14.77
CA ILE A 67 -14.88 37.40 -15.10
C ILE A 67 -16.19 36.61 -15.22
N VAL A 68 -17.08 36.74 -14.22
CA VAL A 68 -18.37 36.03 -14.18
C VAL A 68 -19.26 36.42 -15.37
N ASP A 69 -19.34 37.72 -15.70
CA ASP A 69 -20.16 38.21 -16.81
C ASP A 69 -19.71 37.69 -18.19
N ASN A 70 -18.46 37.24 -18.32
CA ASN A 70 -17.89 36.72 -19.57
C ASN A 70 -17.69 35.22 -19.58
N LEU A 71 -18.00 34.54 -18.46
CA LEU A 71 -17.82 33.08 -18.35
C LEU A 71 -18.88 32.33 -19.17
N ASP A 72 -18.44 31.32 -19.93
CA ASP A 72 -19.36 30.35 -20.55
C ASP A 72 -19.72 29.29 -19.49
N THR A 73 -20.85 29.50 -18.81
CA THR A 73 -21.30 28.65 -17.71
C THR A 73 -21.72 27.24 -18.18
N GLU A 74 -22.21 27.10 -19.41
CA GLU A 74 -22.60 25.80 -19.98
C GLU A 74 -21.36 24.95 -20.23
N LYS A 75 -20.36 25.52 -20.91
CA LYS A 75 -19.10 24.84 -21.19
C LYS A 75 -18.31 24.52 -19.91
N ALA A 76 -18.34 25.41 -18.94
CA ALA A 76 -17.71 25.21 -17.62
C ALA A 76 -18.49 24.28 -16.68
N HIS A 77 -19.64 23.74 -17.10
CA HIS A 77 -20.56 22.94 -16.28
C HIS A 77 -20.98 23.62 -14.98
N VAL A 78 -21.18 24.94 -15.00
CA VAL A 78 -21.50 25.75 -13.81
C VAL A 78 -22.97 26.14 -13.84
N LYS A 79 -23.72 25.77 -12.80
CA LYS A 79 -25.14 26.15 -12.64
C LYS A 79 -25.36 27.44 -11.88
N GLN A 80 -24.42 27.79 -10.99
CA GLN A 80 -24.48 29.00 -10.15
C GLN A 80 -23.08 29.49 -9.80
N ILE A 81 -22.93 30.80 -9.69
CA ILE A 81 -21.69 31.46 -9.29
C ILE A 81 -21.99 32.50 -8.22
N ASP A 82 -21.20 32.50 -7.14
CA ASP A 82 -21.29 33.51 -6.08
C ASP A 82 -19.94 34.23 -5.92
N ILE A 83 -19.99 35.55 -5.79
CA ILE A 83 -18.80 36.35 -5.46
C ILE A 83 -18.79 36.62 -3.95
N ALA A 84 -17.85 36.01 -3.24
CA ALA A 84 -17.74 36.05 -1.79
C ALA A 84 -16.54 36.87 -1.30
N GLY A 85 -16.71 37.46 -0.12
CA GLY A 85 -15.64 38.22 0.56
C GLY A 85 -15.00 39.31 -0.32
N PRO A 86 -13.66 39.40 -0.36
CA PRO A 86 -12.95 40.43 -1.11
C PRO A 86 -12.86 40.18 -2.63
N GLY A 87 -13.46 39.12 -3.16
CA GLY A 87 -13.41 38.80 -4.59
C GLY A 87 -13.10 37.32 -4.88
N PHE A 88 -13.39 36.39 -3.96
CA PHE A 88 -13.46 34.97 -4.25
C PHE A 88 -14.62 34.68 -5.21
N ILE A 89 -14.39 33.84 -6.20
CA ILE A 89 -15.43 33.38 -7.08
C ILE A 89 -15.68 31.91 -6.73
N ASN A 90 -16.90 31.60 -6.27
CA ASN A 90 -17.35 30.27 -5.89
C ASN A 90 -18.23 29.70 -7.00
N PHE A 91 -17.92 28.48 -7.45
CA PHE A 91 -18.61 27.79 -8.54
C PHE A 91 -19.41 26.62 -7.99
N TYR A 92 -20.70 26.56 -8.33
CA TYR A 92 -21.59 25.44 -8.07
C TYR A 92 -21.83 24.72 -9.40
N LEU A 93 -21.36 23.50 -9.51
CA LEU A 93 -21.39 22.76 -10.77
C LEU A 93 -22.78 22.20 -11.08
N ASP A 94 -23.08 22.09 -12.35
CA ASP A 94 -24.12 21.19 -12.84
C ASP A 94 -23.59 19.77 -12.78
N ASN A 95 -24.10 18.98 -11.82
CA ASN A 95 -23.56 17.66 -11.52
C ASN A 95 -23.86 16.60 -12.62
N GLN A 96 -24.54 16.96 -13.71
CA GLN A 96 -24.80 16.04 -14.81
C GLN A 96 -23.52 15.50 -15.48
N TYR A 97 -22.42 16.27 -15.48
CA TYR A 97 -21.13 15.79 -15.96
C TYR A 97 -20.63 14.55 -15.22
N LEU A 98 -20.98 14.41 -13.92
CA LEU A 98 -20.59 13.24 -13.11
C LEU A 98 -21.19 11.93 -13.63
N THR A 99 -22.31 12.00 -14.32
CA THR A 99 -22.96 10.80 -14.83
C THR A 99 -22.14 10.08 -15.92
N ALA A 100 -21.19 10.79 -16.56
CA ALA A 100 -20.26 10.20 -17.51
C ALA A 100 -19.33 9.16 -16.88
N ILE A 101 -19.13 9.18 -15.53
CA ILE A 101 -18.35 8.17 -14.83
C ILE A 101 -19.02 6.79 -14.84
N ILE A 102 -20.34 6.73 -15.02
CA ILE A 102 -21.08 5.48 -14.99
C ILE A 102 -20.67 4.56 -16.14
N PRO A 103 -20.83 4.96 -17.42
CA PRO A 103 -20.40 4.12 -18.53
C PRO A 103 -18.88 3.88 -18.51
N GLU A 104 -18.07 4.84 -18.08
CA GLU A 104 -16.63 4.67 -17.95
C GLU A 104 -16.28 3.55 -16.96
N ALA A 105 -16.89 3.53 -15.78
CA ALA A 105 -16.65 2.49 -14.79
C ALA A 105 -17.08 1.10 -15.28
N ILE A 106 -18.22 1.03 -15.96
CA ILE A 106 -18.74 -0.24 -16.53
C ILE A 106 -17.81 -0.75 -17.64
N GLU A 107 -17.35 0.13 -18.53
CA GLU A 107 -16.46 -0.23 -19.63
C GLU A 107 -15.08 -0.70 -19.14
N LYS A 108 -14.47 0.04 -18.19
CA LYS A 108 -13.16 -0.29 -17.63
C LYS A 108 -13.19 -1.51 -16.72
N GLY A 109 -14.30 -1.81 -16.07
CA GLY A 109 -14.45 -2.97 -15.19
C GLY A 109 -13.34 -3.05 -14.12
N ASP A 110 -12.59 -4.14 -14.10
CA ASP A 110 -11.49 -4.35 -13.13
C ASP A 110 -10.32 -3.35 -13.28
N GLN A 111 -10.25 -2.61 -14.40
CA GLN A 111 -9.26 -1.55 -14.63
C GLN A 111 -9.77 -0.15 -14.21
N PHE A 112 -11.00 -0.03 -13.75
CA PHE A 112 -11.53 1.25 -13.28
C PHE A 112 -10.78 1.70 -12.02
N GLY A 113 -10.33 2.95 -12.02
CA GLY A 113 -9.47 3.55 -10.99
C GLY A 113 -7.97 3.46 -11.31
N HIS A 114 -7.55 2.62 -12.28
CA HIS A 114 -6.16 2.58 -12.70
C HIS A 114 -5.81 3.78 -13.57
N VAL A 115 -4.66 4.39 -13.31
CA VAL A 115 -4.13 5.49 -14.13
C VAL A 115 -3.70 4.93 -15.50
N ASN A 116 -4.18 5.54 -16.57
CA ASN A 116 -3.90 5.06 -17.93
C ASN A 116 -2.46 5.35 -18.41
N GLU A 117 -1.79 6.35 -17.78
CA GLU A 117 -0.45 6.78 -18.17
C GLU A 117 0.60 6.14 -17.27
N SER A 118 1.56 5.43 -17.88
CA SER A 118 2.71 4.90 -17.14
C SER A 118 3.55 6.05 -16.60
N LYS A 119 3.95 5.97 -15.33
CA LYS A 119 4.93 6.88 -14.73
C LYS A 119 6.34 6.66 -15.28
N GLY A 120 6.58 5.53 -15.97
CA GLY A 120 7.89 5.17 -16.53
C GLY A 120 8.98 4.92 -15.47
N GLN A 121 8.61 4.76 -14.20
CA GLN A 121 9.52 4.55 -13.08
C GLN A 121 9.41 3.12 -12.54
N ASN A 122 10.57 2.51 -12.33
CA ASN A 122 10.69 1.20 -11.70
C ASN A 122 10.80 1.36 -10.18
N VAL A 123 9.90 0.74 -9.45
CA VAL A 123 9.86 0.72 -7.98
C VAL A 123 10.18 -0.67 -7.50
N LEU A 124 11.17 -0.81 -6.63
CA LEU A 124 11.37 -2.03 -5.86
C LEU A 124 10.82 -1.80 -4.45
N LEU A 125 9.85 -2.61 -4.06
CA LEU A 125 9.23 -2.57 -2.75
C LEU A 125 9.59 -3.83 -1.98
N GLU A 126 10.41 -3.65 -0.93
CA GLU A 126 10.77 -4.72 0.02
C GLU A 126 9.87 -4.68 1.24
N TYR A 127 9.30 -5.83 1.58
CA TYR A 127 8.46 -5.95 2.77
C TYR A 127 8.44 -7.36 3.33
N VAL A 128 8.03 -7.51 4.59
CA VAL A 128 8.10 -8.70 5.44
C VAL A 128 9.53 -9.06 5.78
N SER A 129 10.29 -9.65 4.87
CA SER A 129 11.72 -10.02 4.99
C SER A 129 12.07 -10.66 6.36
N ALA A 130 11.17 -11.52 6.85
CA ALA A 130 11.34 -12.22 8.12
C ALA A 130 12.42 -13.30 8.01
N ASN A 131 13.18 -13.52 9.10
CA ASN A 131 14.18 -14.59 9.15
C ASN A 131 13.52 -15.96 9.02
N PRO A 132 14.09 -16.90 8.23
CA PRO A 132 13.55 -18.24 8.06
C PRO A 132 13.89 -19.14 9.26
N THR A 133 13.48 -18.74 10.45
CA THR A 133 13.80 -19.40 11.73
C THR A 133 12.58 -19.59 12.63
N GLY A 134 11.37 -19.49 12.07
CA GLY A 134 10.11 -19.66 12.78
C GLY A 134 8.91 -19.01 12.10
N ASP A 135 7.77 -19.06 12.77
CA ASP A 135 6.49 -18.56 12.27
C ASP A 135 6.43 -17.04 12.12
N LEU A 136 5.65 -16.57 11.14
CA LEU A 136 5.30 -15.16 11.03
C LEU A 136 4.37 -14.74 12.17
N HIS A 137 4.67 -13.62 12.83
CA HIS A 137 3.86 -13.04 13.89
C HIS A 137 3.07 -11.80 13.40
N ILE A 138 2.25 -11.20 14.28
CA ILE A 138 1.38 -10.06 13.94
C ILE A 138 2.11 -8.86 13.32
N GLY A 139 3.36 -8.59 13.71
CA GLY A 139 4.16 -7.51 13.10
C GLY A 139 4.50 -7.80 11.64
N HIS A 140 4.82 -9.05 11.31
CA HIS A 140 5.01 -9.51 9.93
C HIS A 140 3.69 -9.47 9.15
N ALA A 141 2.57 -9.84 9.78
CA ALA A 141 1.24 -9.76 9.18
C ALA A 141 0.88 -8.32 8.77
N ARG A 142 1.17 -7.33 9.64
CA ARG A 142 0.95 -5.91 9.32
C ARG A 142 1.81 -5.47 8.15
N ASN A 143 3.08 -5.83 8.20
CA ASN A 143 4.04 -5.51 7.13
C ASN A 143 3.62 -6.12 5.79
N ALA A 144 3.14 -7.38 5.79
CA ALA A 144 2.62 -8.06 4.63
C ALA A 144 1.36 -7.37 4.07
N ALA A 145 0.37 -7.07 4.91
CA ALA A 145 -0.88 -6.45 4.48
C ALA A 145 -0.65 -5.05 3.90
N VAL A 146 0.17 -4.22 4.57
CA VAL A 146 0.46 -2.85 4.11
C VAL A 146 1.37 -2.86 2.88
N GLY A 147 2.40 -3.71 2.85
CA GLY A 147 3.33 -3.81 1.73
C GLY A 147 2.66 -4.26 0.44
N ASP A 148 1.86 -5.33 0.51
CA ASP A 148 1.13 -5.83 -0.64
C ASP A 148 0.07 -4.81 -1.13
N ALA A 149 -0.68 -4.17 -0.21
CA ALA A 149 -1.61 -3.11 -0.56
C ALA A 149 -0.90 -1.92 -1.23
N LEU A 150 0.25 -1.49 -0.71
CA LEU A 150 1.04 -0.42 -1.31
C LEU A 150 1.55 -0.79 -2.71
N ALA A 151 1.97 -2.05 -2.93
CA ALA A 151 2.37 -2.54 -4.24
C ALA A 151 1.21 -2.47 -5.25
N ASN A 152 0.01 -2.89 -4.84
CA ASN A 152 -1.20 -2.82 -5.67
C ASN A 152 -1.55 -1.37 -6.03
N ILE A 153 -1.51 -0.45 -5.05
CA ILE A 153 -1.78 0.98 -5.23
C ILE A 153 -0.77 1.63 -6.19
N LEU A 154 0.52 1.36 -6.00
CA LEU A 154 1.58 1.89 -6.87
C LEU A 154 1.42 1.37 -8.31
N THR A 155 1.09 0.09 -8.47
CA THR A 155 0.81 -0.51 -9.79
C THR A 155 -0.39 0.18 -10.44
N ALA A 156 -1.49 0.38 -9.70
CA ALA A 156 -2.67 1.07 -10.20
C ALA A 156 -2.38 2.54 -10.55
N ALA A 157 -1.45 3.19 -9.84
CA ALA A 157 -0.99 4.56 -10.12
C ALA A 157 0.02 4.65 -11.27
N GLY A 158 0.31 3.56 -12.00
CA GLY A 158 1.13 3.54 -13.20
C GLY A 158 2.63 3.34 -13.00
N TYR A 159 3.07 2.90 -11.81
CA TYR A 159 4.46 2.50 -11.56
C TYR A 159 4.72 1.05 -11.97
N ASN A 160 5.96 0.76 -12.39
CA ASN A 160 6.44 -0.62 -12.59
C ASN A 160 6.96 -1.15 -11.25
N VAL A 161 6.16 -1.94 -10.54
CA VAL A 161 6.49 -2.40 -9.19
C VAL A 161 7.04 -3.82 -9.20
N THR A 162 8.19 -4.00 -8.55
CA THR A 162 8.74 -5.31 -8.19
C THR A 162 8.60 -5.51 -6.69
N ARG A 163 7.89 -6.57 -6.28
CA ARG A 163 7.72 -6.99 -4.88
C ARG A 163 8.85 -7.91 -4.48
N GLU A 164 9.62 -7.55 -3.48
CA GLU A 164 10.79 -8.32 -3.06
C GLU A 164 10.71 -8.72 -1.59
N TYR A 165 11.08 -9.98 -1.35
CA TYR A 165 11.32 -10.53 -0.03
C TYR A 165 12.81 -10.84 0.10
N TYR A 166 13.47 -10.25 1.10
CA TYR A 166 14.86 -10.56 1.42
C TYR A 166 14.93 -11.76 2.37
N ILE A 167 15.62 -12.82 1.95
CA ILE A 167 15.84 -14.04 2.74
C ILE A 167 17.19 -13.90 3.43
N ASN A 168 17.19 -13.74 4.75
CA ASN A 168 18.38 -13.77 5.58
C ASN A 168 18.80 -15.25 5.80
N ASP A 169 19.38 -15.87 4.77
CA ASP A 169 19.83 -17.27 4.75
C ASP A 169 21.34 -17.42 5.04
N ALA A 170 21.99 -16.35 5.50
CA ALA A 170 23.38 -16.32 5.93
C ALA A 170 23.51 -16.04 7.45
N GLY A 171 24.69 -16.20 7.99
CA GLY A 171 25.01 -15.80 9.36
C GLY A 171 24.70 -16.80 10.45
N ASN A 172 24.80 -16.35 11.71
CA ASN A 172 24.76 -17.22 12.90
C ASN A 172 23.38 -17.81 13.18
N GLN A 173 22.29 -17.10 12.85
CA GLN A 173 20.94 -17.60 13.10
C GLN A 173 20.67 -18.88 12.29
N ILE A 174 21.13 -18.91 11.04
CA ILE A 174 20.99 -20.11 10.18
C ILE A 174 21.90 -21.24 10.65
N THR A 175 23.05 -20.91 11.22
CA THR A 175 23.91 -21.92 11.87
C THR A 175 23.21 -22.54 13.07
N ASN A 176 22.58 -21.71 13.91
CA ASN A 176 21.84 -22.20 15.07
C ASN A 176 20.60 -23.01 14.67
N LEU A 177 19.90 -22.61 13.59
CA LEU A 177 18.83 -23.41 13.00
C LEU A 177 19.34 -24.79 12.57
N ALA A 178 20.43 -24.84 11.80
CA ALA A 178 21.02 -26.10 11.33
C ALA A 178 21.43 -27.03 12.49
N ARG A 179 22.07 -26.49 13.53
CA ARG A 179 22.46 -27.26 14.73
C ARG A 179 21.25 -27.75 15.52
N SER A 180 20.18 -26.94 15.57
CA SER A 180 18.93 -27.33 16.22
C SER A 180 18.25 -28.48 15.47
N ILE A 181 18.22 -28.42 14.14
CA ILE A 181 17.72 -29.49 13.28
C ILE A 181 18.58 -30.74 13.41
N GLU A 182 19.91 -30.59 13.41
CA GLU A 182 20.85 -31.70 13.62
C GLU A 182 20.55 -32.48 14.92
N THR A 183 20.33 -31.75 16.01
CA THR A 183 19.98 -32.36 17.31
C THR A 183 18.69 -33.18 17.18
N ARG A 184 17.63 -32.61 16.60
CA ARG A 184 16.35 -33.31 16.45
C ARG A 184 16.40 -34.48 15.44
N PHE A 185 17.22 -34.37 14.41
CA PHE A 185 17.48 -35.41 13.44
C PHE A 185 18.11 -36.66 14.13
N PHE A 186 19.15 -36.43 14.95
CA PHE A 186 19.80 -37.54 15.66
C PHE A 186 18.93 -38.15 16.76
N GLU A 187 18.17 -37.31 17.50
CA GLU A 187 17.16 -37.79 18.44
C GLU A 187 16.12 -38.71 17.76
N ALA A 188 15.67 -38.35 16.55
CA ALA A 188 14.72 -39.17 15.79
C ALA A 188 15.32 -40.52 15.34
N LEU A 189 16.64 -40.59 15.13
CA LEU A 189 17.37 -41.81 14.83
C LEU A 189 17.73 -42.61 16.10
N GLY A 190 17.38 -42.11 17.31
CA GLY A 190 17.66 -42.77 18.59
C GLY A 190 19.03 -42.41 19.21
N ASP A 191 19.75 -41.45 18.65
CA ASP A 191 21.01 -40.96 19.18
C ASP A 191 20.79 -39.61 19.94
N ASN A 192 20.90 -39.66 21.26
CA ASN A 192 20.74 -38.53 22.15
C ASN A 192 22.09 -37.90 22.60
N SER A 193 23.16 -38.16 21.85
CA SER A 193 24.49 -37.59 22.17
C SER A 193 24.66 -36.12 21.74
N TYR A 194 23.77 -35.65 20.84
CA TYR A 194 23.76 -34.25 20.36
C TYR A 194 22.96 -33.35 21.30
N SER A 195 23.55 -32.22 21.68
CA SER A 195 22.92 -31.25 22.56
C SER A 195 22.40 -30.05 21.79
N MET A 196 21.22 -29.57 22.18
CA MET A 196 20.67 -28.33 21.64
C MET A 196 21.62 -27.17 21.92
N PRO A 197 21.98 -26.31 20.94
CA PRO A 197 22.77 -25.13 21.19
C PRO A 197 22.07 -24.18 22.17
N GLU A 198 22.87 -23.37 22.90
CA GLU A 198 22.35 -22.42 23.88
C GLU A 198 21.31 -21.48 23.30
N ASP A 199 21.56 -20.95 22.08
CA ASP A 199 20.64 -20.11 21.29
C ASP A 199 19.85 -20.94 20.28
N GLY A 200 19.58 -22.22 20.57
CA GLY A 200 18.89 -23.14 19.66
C GLY A 200 17.38 -22.95 19.61
N TYR A 201 16.81 -23.32 18.49
CA TYR A 201 15.37 -23.27 18.27
C TYR A 201 14.72 -24.56 18.76
N ASN A 202 13.74 -24.40 19.67
CA ASN A 202 13.09 -25.54 20.35
C ASN A 202 11.62 -25.73 19.91
N GLY A 203 11.17 -25.06 18.85
CA GLY A 203 9.82 -25.13 18.34
C GLY A 203 9.39 -26.53 17.89
N LYS A 204 8.08 -26.76 17.79
CA LYS A 204 7.52 -28.03 17.27
C LYS A 204 7.93 -28.25 15.83
N ASP A 205 8.03 -27.19 15.05
CA ASP A 205 8.50 -27.14 13.68
C ASP A 205 9.89 -27.78 13.54
N ILE A 206 10.84 -27.41 14.40
CA ILE A 206 12.20 -27.97 14.40
C ILE A 206 12.18 -29.48 14.69
N ILE A 207 11.30 -29.94 15.59
CA ILE A 207 11.12 -31.35 15.88
C ILE A 207 10.58 -32.10 14.66
N GLU A 208 9.60 -31.49 13.98
CA GLU A 208 8.99 -32.06 12.76
C GLU A 208 10.00 -32.12 11.61
N ILE A 209 10.76 -31.04 11.38
CA ILE A 209 11.84 -31.01 10.38
C ILE A 209 12.88 -32.10 10.67
N GLY A 210 13.34 -32.21 11.92
CA GLY A 210 14.31 -33.23 12.30
C GLY A 210 13.83 -34.65 12.04
N LYS A 211 12.57 -34.96 12.36
CA LYS A 211 11.95 -36.28 12.08
C LYS A 211 11.79 -36.53 10.59
N ASP A 212 11.29 -35.55 9.85
CA ASP A 212 11.06 -35.67 8.41
C ASP A 212 12.37 -35.90 7.65
N LEU A 213 13.43 -35.16 8.03
CA LEU A 213 14.76 -35.37 7.46
C LEU A 213 15.38 -36.70 7.86
N ALA A 214 15.18 -37.19 9.09
CA ALA A 214 15.64 -38.51 9.52
C ALA A 214 14.97 -39.66 8.72
N GLU A 215 13.72 -39.48 8.32
CA GLU A 215 12.97 -40.42 7.49
C GLU A 215 13.39 -40.35 6.01
N LYS A 216 13.49 -39.14 5.44
CA LYS A 216 13.73 -38.92 4.01
C LYS A 216 15.21 -39.00 3.61
N HIS A 217 16.10 -38.54 4.51
CA HIS A 217 17.53 -38.37 4.27
C HIS A 217 18.40 -39.00 5.35
N PRO A 218 18.17 -40.29 5.74
CA PRO A 218 18.92 -40.95 6.81
C PRO A 218 20.43 -41.05 6.53
N GLU A 219 20.87 -40.93 5.28
CA GLU A 219 22.26 -40.92 4.85
C GLU A 219 23.06 -39.73 5.39
N ILE A 220 22.39 -38.61 5.76
CA ILE A 220 23.05 -37.42 6.30
C ILE A 220 23.85 -37.72 7.57
N LYS A 221 23.43 -38.72 8.36
CA LYS A 221 24.16 -39.16 9.56
C LYS A 221 25.63 -39.57 9.29
N ASP A 222 25.89 -40.06 8.08
CA ASP A 222 27.20 -40.58 7.66
C ASP A 222 28.11 -39.49 7.06
N TYR A 223 27.63 -38.25 6.93
CA TYR A 223 28.39 -37.10 6.42
C TYR A 223 29.40 -36.58 7.48
N SER A 224 30.46 -35.92 7.02
CA SER A 224 31.31 -35.14 7.92
C SER A 224 30.50 -34.02 8.60
N GLU A 225 30.92 -33.56 9.76
CA GLU A 225 30.22 -32.48 10.49
C GLU A 225 29.99 -31.23 9.58
N GLU A 226 31.01 -30.81 8.84
CA GLU A 226 30.93 -29.69 7.92
C GLU A 226 29.89 -29.90 6.81
N ALA A 227 29.93 -31.05 6.15
CA ALA A 227 28.98 -31.42 5.08
C ALA A 227 27.57 -31.56 5.63
N ARG A 228 27.41 -32.12 6.81
CA ARG A 228 26.15 -32.29 7.50
C ARG A 228 25.51 -30.94 7.89
N LEU A 229 26.28 -30.02 8.47
CA LEU A 229 25.80 -28.69 8.80
C LEU A 229 25.44 -27.88 7.56
N LYS A 230 26.19 -28.03 6.46
CA LYS A 230 25.85 -27.41 5.18
C LYS A 230 24.51 -27.91 4.65
N GLU A 231 24.27 -29.23 4.75
CA GLU A 231 22.99 -29.80 4.27
C GLU A 231 21.82 -29.37 5.18
N PHE A 232 21.98 -29.39 6.52
CA PHE A 232 20.94 -28.91 7.43
C PHE A 232 20.65 -27.41 7.30
N ARG A 233 21.64 -26.59 6.96
CA ARG A 233 21.41 -25.18 6.62
C ARG A 233 20.50 -25.07 5.41
N LYS A 234 20.83 -25.76 4.34
CA LYS A 234 20.08 -25.74 3.09
C LYS A 234 18.65 -26.23 3.29
N LEU A 235 18.51 -27.46 3.78
CA LEU A 235 17.20 -28.11 3.95
C LEU A 235 16.33 -27.40 5.00
N GLY A 236 16.93 -26.88 6.08
CA GLY A 236 16.24 -26.13 7.10
C GLY A 236 15.66 -24.81 6.56
N VAL A 237 16.45 -24.05 5.80
CA VAL A 237 15.97 -22.83 5.14
C VAL A 237 14.89 -23.14 4.12
N GLU A 238 15.07 -24.18 3.29
CA GLU A 238 14.06 -24.60 2.31
C GLU A 238 12.73 -24.95 2.98
N TYR A 239 12.76 -25.66 4.10
CA TYR A 239 11.58 -26.09 4.83
C TYR A 239 10.85 -24.88 5.46
N GLU A 240 11.57 -24.02 6.18
CA GLU A 240 11.00 -22.81 6.78
C GLU A 240 10.46 -21.87 5.70
N MET A 241 11.20 -21.64 4.63
CA MET A 241 10.75 -20.78 3.53
C MET A 241 9.51 -21.34 2.82
N ALA A 242 9.39 -22.65 2.67
CA ALA A 242 8.18 -23.25 2.09
C ALA A 242 6.95 -22.96 2.94
N LYS A 243 7.07 -23.04 4.27
CA LYS A 243 6.02 -22.72 5.23
C LYS A 243 5.65 -21.21 5.18
N LEU A 244 6.65 -20.32 5.24
CA LEU A 244 6.44 -18.88 5.18
C LEU A 244 5.75 -18.46 3.87
N LYS A 245 6.20 -19.01 2.74
CA LYS A 245 5.59 -18.76 1.43
C LYS A 245 4.14 -19.19 1.37
N ASN A 246 3.82 -20.36 1.95
CA ASN A 246 2.44 -20.84 2.02
C ASN A 246 1.56 -19.93 2.86
N ASP A 247 2.01 -19.52 4.06
CA ASP A 247 1.25 -18.62 4.94
C ASP A 247 1.02 -17.25 4.30
N LEU A 248 2.03 -16.71 3.62
CA LEU A 248 1.91 -15.44 2.90
C LEU A 248 0.97 -15.54 1.70
N ALA A 249 1.02 -16.64 0.95
CA ALA A 249 0.11 -16.88 -0.18
C ALA A 249 -1.35 -17.00 0.29
N GLU A 250 -1.61 -17.74 1.38
CA GLU A 250 -2.94 -17.84 1.98
C GLU A 250 -3.40 -16.51 2.59
N PHE A 251 -2.45 -15.68 3.06
CA PHE A 251 -2.73 -14.30 3.49
C PHE A 251 -2.90 -13.33 2.31
N ASN A 252 -2.98 -13.83 1.09
CA ASN A 252 -3.12 -13.06 -0.15
C ASN A 252 -1.99 -12.03 -0.34
N THR A 253 -0.76 -12.43 -0.01
CA THR A 253 0.45 -11.61 -0.13
C THR A 253 1.42 -12.27 -1.12
N HIS A 254 1.86 -11.51 -2.13
CA HIS A 254 2.62 -12.06 -3.25
C HIS A 254 3.96 -11.35 -3.41
N PHE A 255 4.96 -12.08 -3.91
CA PHE A 255 6.30 -11.57 -4.20
C PHE A 255 6.73 -11.99 -5.59
N ASP A 256 7.36 -11.06 -6.31
CA ASP A 256 7.92 -11.29 -7.63
C ASP A 256 9.34 -11.86 -7.51
N ASN A 257 10.07 -11.46 -6.48
CA ASN A 257 11.44 -11.88 -6.21
C ASN A 257 11.67 -12.28 -4.75
N TRP A 258 12.32 -13.42 -4.56
CA TRP A 258 12.79 -13.93 -3.29
C TRP A 258 14.32 -13.86 -3.29
N PHE A 259 14.86 -12.78 -2.75
CA PHE A 259 16.29 -12.48 -2.80
C PHE A 259 17.03 -13.18 -1.65
N SER A 260 18.02 -14.01 -1.98
CA SER A 260 18.87 -14.69 -1.00
C SER A 260 20.10 -13.85 -0.64
N GLU A 261 20.33 -13.60 0.66
CA GLU A 261 21.55 -12.95 1.13
C GLU A 261 22.82 -13.71 0.72
N THR A 262 22.78 -15.05 0.79
CA THR A 262 23.88 -15.92 0.39
C THR A 262 24.33 -15.64 -1.04
N SER A 263 23.43 -15.25 -1.93
CA SER A 263 23.75 -14.91 -3.31
C SER A 263 24.73 -13.74 -3.45
N LEU A 264 24.75 -12.79 -2.51
CA LEU A 264 25.69 -11.66 -2.49
C LEU A 264 27.15 -12.15 -2.27
N TYR A 265 27.30 -13.15 -1.40
CA TYR A 265 28.60 -13.77 -1.14
C TYR A 265 29.07 -14.61 -2.33
N GLU A 266 28.19 -15.42 -2.90
CA GLU A 266 28.51 -16.31 -4.03
C GLU A 266 28.88 -15.53 -5.29
N LYS A 267 28.23 -14.42 -5.57
CA LYS A 267 28.54 -13.55 -6.70
C LYS A 267 29.70 -12.59 -6.45
N GLY A 268 30.22 -12.54 -5.22
CA GLY A 268 31.31 -11.65 -4.82
C GLY A 268 30.91 -10.17 -4.72
N GLU A 269 29.63 -9.87 -4.65
CA GLU A 269 29.13 -8.47 -4.63
C GLU A 269 29.55 -7.70 -3.38
N ILE A 270 29.70 -8.39 -2.24
CA ILE A 270 30.20 -7.79 -0.99
C ILE A 270 31.65 -7.30 -1.17
N LEU A 271 32.49 -8.10 -1.83
CA LEU A 271 33.88 -7.72 -2.08
C LEU A 271 33.97 -6.59 -3.14
N GLU A 272 33.12 -6.63 -4.15
CA GLU A 272 33.01 -5.57 -5.16
C GLU A 272 32.69 -4.22 -4.52
N VAL A 273 31.66 -4.19 -3.67
CA VAL A 273 31.22 -2.99 -2.95
C VAL A 273 32.31 -2.46 -2.02
N LEU A 274 32.95 -3.33 -1.26
CA LEU A 274 34.05 -2.97 -0.37
C LEU A 274 35.24 -2.38 -1.16
N ALA A 275 35.64 -3.02 -2.26
CA ALA A 275 36.71 -2.55 -3.11
C ALA A 275 36.39 -1.17 -3.69
N LYS A 276 35.16 -0.95 -4.14
CA LYS A 276 34.71 0.34 -4.68
C LYS A 276 34.71 1.45 -3.63
N MET A 277 34.26 1.18 -2.40
CA MET A 277 34.33 2.17 -1.31
C MET A 277 35.77 2.53 -0.94
N LYS A 278 36.68 1.55 -0.99
CA LYS A 278 38.13 1.78 -0.80
C LYS A 278 38.72 2.63 -1.91
N GLU A 279 38.42 2.31 -3.16
CA GLU A 279 38.87 3.08 -4.34
C GLU A 279 38.43 4.55 -4.28
N LEU A 280 37.18 4.78 -3.85
CA LEU A 280 36.61 6.13 -3.70
C LEU A 280 37.13 6.88 -2.46
N GLY A 281 37.94 6.24 -1.60
CA GLY A 281 38.57 6.87 -0.45
C GLY A 281 37.66 7.10 0.76
N TYR A 282 36.51 6.42 0.81
CA TYR A 282 35.55 6.56 1.92
C TYR A 282 35.78 5.58 3.07
N THR A 283 36.78 4.69 2.96
CA THR A 283 37.13 3.76 4.03
C THR A 283 38.45 4.13 4.70
N TYR A 284 38.62 3.73 5.95
CA TYR A 284 39.89 3.85 6.70
C TYR A 284 40.03 2.70 7.71
N GLU A 285 41.26 2.47 8.14
CA GLU A 285 41.58 1.46 9.15
C GLU A 285 41.80 2.14 10.51
N ALA A 286 41.12 1.65 11.54
CA ALA A 286 41.30 2.07 12.92
C ALA A 286 41.01 0.90 13.88
N ASP A 287 41.80 0.73 14.91
CA ASP A 287 41.68 -0.31 15.93
C ASP A 287 41.59 -1.73 15.36
N GLY A 288 42.29 -1.97 14.25
CA GLY A 288 42.28 -3.26 13.55
C GLY A 288 41.00 -3.56 12.75
N ALA A 289 40.09 -2.60 12.64
CA ALA A 289 38.82 -2.70 11.91
C ALA A 289 38.80 -1.78 10.69
N THR A 290 38.02 -2.15 9.68
CA THR A 290 37.76 -1.30 8.50
C THR A 290 36.47 -0.51 8.70
N TRP A 291 36.56 0.80 8.59
CA TRP A 291 35.47 1.75 8.81
C TRP A 291 35.03 2.45 7.51
N LEU A 292 33.75 2.79 7.42
CA LEU A 292 33.17 3.67 6.38
C LEU A 292 32.91 5.06 6.98
N ARG A 293 33.35 6.11 6.25
CA ARG A 293 33.11 7.53 6.62
C ARG A 293 31.68 7.94 6.32
N THR A 294 30.70 7.39 7.03
CA THR A 294 29.30 7.75 6.84
C THR A 294 28.96 9.15 7.33
N THR A 295 29.81 9.74 8.21
CA THR A 295 29.68 11.14 8.66
C THR A 295 29.84 12.15 7.53
N ASP A 296 30.61 11.85 6.50
CA ASP A 296 30.73 12.70 5.30
C ASP A 296 29.38 12.85 4.56
N PHE A 297 28.43 11.96 4.83
CA PHE A 297 27.09 11.86 4.23
C PHE A 297 25.96 12.00 5.27
N LYS A 298 26.17 12.79 6.32
CA LYS A 298 25.16 13.16 7.34
C LYS A 298 24.71 12.02 8.28
N ASP A 299 25.44 10.91 8.37
CA ASP A 299 25.24 9.95 9.48
C ASP A 299 25.80 10.54 10.79
N ASP A 300 25.36 10.06 11.93
CA ASP A 300 25.75 10.54 13.26
C ASP A 300 27.18 10.11 13.66
N LYS A 301 27.68 9.02 13.08
CA LYS A 301 29.05 8.48 13.28
C LYS A 301 29.46 7.57 12.14
N ASP A 302 30.78 7.38 11.99
CA ASP A 302 31.34 6.39 11.07
C ASP A 302 30.99 4.96 11.49
N ARG A 303 30.94 4.05 10.52
CA ARG A 303 30.46 2.68 10.72
C ARG A 303 31.51 1.64 10.37
N VAL A 304 31.61 0.62 11.25
CA VAL A 304 32.48 -0.53 11.00
C VAL A 304 31.87 -1.40 9.89
N LEU A 305 32.69 -1.74 8.90
CA LEU A 305 32.37 -2.70 7.85
C LEU A 305 32.94 -4.08 8.16
N ILE A 306 34.22 -4.11 8.58
CA ILE A 306 34.95 -5.34 8.94
C ILE A 306 35.47 -5.14 10.37
N LYS A 307 35.17 -6.10 11.24
CA LYS A 307 35.66 -6.11 12.63
C LYS A 307 37.14 -6.46 12.68
N ASN A 308 37.74 -6.26 13.87
CA ASN A 308 39.14 -6.60 14.14
C ASN A 308 39.47 -8.09 14.02
N ASP A 309 38.49 -8.97 14.10
CA ASP A 309 38.61 -10.41 13.88
C ASP A 309 38.48 -10.81 12.39
N GLY A 310 38.34 -9.86 11.49
CA GLY A 310 38.16 -10.07 10.05
C GLY A 310 36.74 -10.41 9.63
N THR A 311 35.78 -10.50 10.54
CA THR A 311 34.38 -10.79 10.21
C THR A 311 33.64 -9.54 9.76
N TYR A 312 32.70 -9.70 8.82
CA TYR A 312 31.84 -8.61 8.36
C TYR A 312 30.81 -8.22 9.43
N THR A 313 30.49 -6.94 9.51
CA THR A 313 29.28 -6.50 10.23
C THR A 313 28.07 -6.73 9.34
N TYR A 314 26.85 -6.73 9.91
CA TYR A 314 25.61 -6.80 9.12
C TYR A 314 25.45 -5.65 8.14
N PHE A 315 26.12 -4.53 8.40
CA PHE A 315 26.01 -3.34 7.58
C PHE A 315 26.64 -3.51 6.17
N LEU A 316 27.71 -4.29 6.05
CA LEU A 316 28.38 -4.47 4.74
C LEU A 316 27.54 -5.28 3.74
N PRO A 317 26.92 -6.40 4.10
CA PRO A 317 25.92 -7.08 3.24
C PRO A 317 24.73 -6.18 2.89
N ASP A 318 24.22 -5.39 3.83
CA ASP A 318 23.11 -4.46 3.56
C ASP A 318 23.46 -3.39 2.52
N ILE A 319 24.68 -2.86 2.57
CA ILE A 319 25.19 -1.92 1.55
C ILE A 319 25.23 -2.62 0.18
N ALA A 320 25.76 -3.83 0.12
CA ALA A 320 25.86 -4.59 -1.12
C ALA A 320 24.45 -4.87 -1.71
N TYR A 321 23.52 -5.24 -0.88
CA TYR A 321 22.14 -5.49 -1.28
C TYR A 321 21.43 -4.22 -1.80
N HIS A 322 21.54 -3.10 -1.10
CA HIS A 322 20.92 -1.85 -1.57
C HIS A 322 21.57 -1.33 -2.84
N PHE A 323 22.88 -1.53 -2.99
CA PHE A 323 23.57 -1.20 -4.23
C PHE A 323 23.14 -2.13 -5.38
N ASP A 324 22.92 -3.43 -5.12
CA ASP A 324 22.35 -4.37 -6.09
C ASP A 324 20.95 -3.94 -6.55
N LYS A 325 20.07 -3.50 -5.62
CA LYS A 325 18.74 -2.95 -5.97
C LYS A 325 18.85 -1.83 -7.01
N VAL A 326 19.83 -0.91 -6.84
CA VAL A 326 20.09 0.18 -7.77
C VAL A 326 20.65 -0.36 -9.10
N LYS A 327 21.61 -1.28 -9.07
CA LYS A 327 22.20 -1.90 -10.27
C LYS A 327 21.16 -2.62 -11.13
N ARG A 328 20.12 -3.16 -10.53
CA ARG A 328 18.99 -3.80 -11.24
C ARG A 328 18.07 -2.81 -11.95
N GLY A 329 18.35 -1.51 -11.90
CA GLY A 329 17.63 -0.48 -12.66
C GLY A 329 16.35 0.04 -11.97
N ASN A 330 16.25 -0.09 -10.66
CA ASN A 330 15.13 0.48 -9.91
C ASN A 330 15.36 1.97 -9.64
N ASP A 331 14.40 2.81 -9.97
CA ASP A 331 14.45 4.27 -9.79
C ASP A 331 14.13 4.67 -8.34
N ILE A 332 13.19 3.96 -7.73
CA ILE A 332 12.71 4.17 -6.37
C ILE A 332 12.84 2.85 -5.61
N LEU A 333 13.43 2.92 -4.41
CA LEU A 333 13.55 1.81 -3.48
C LEU A 333 12.68 2.12 -2.27
N ILE A 334 11.76 1.24 -1.92
CA ILE A 334 10.88 1.40 -0.75
C ILE A 334 11.06 0.19 0.15
N ASP A 335 11.52 0.42 1.38
CA ASP A 335 11.73 -0.64 2.37
C ASP A 335 10.78 -0.44 3.56
N LEU A 336 10.03 -1.47 3.92
CA LEU A 336 9.15 -1.47 5.08
C LEU A 336 9.84 -2.17 6.26
N PHE A 337 10.34 -1.40 7.22
CA PHE A 337 11.07 -1.90 8.37
C PHE A 337 10.23 -1.91 9.65
N GLY A 338 10.55 -2.82 10.57
CA GLY A 338 10.01 -2.80 11.92
C GLY A 338 10.53 -1.59 12.73
N ALA A 339 9.86 -1.28 13.83
CA ALA A 339 10.14 -0.11 14.66
C ALA A 339 11.55 -0.10 15.30
N ASP A 340 12.16 -1.26 15.45
CA ASP A 340 13.52 -1.46 15.97
C ASP A 340 14.62 -0.97 15.03
N HIS A 341 14.32 -0.74 13.75
CA HIS A 341 15.28 -0.32 12.72
C HIS A 341 15.38 1.20 12.51
N HIS A 342 14.71 2.04 13.31
CA HIS A 342 14.68 3.49 13.12
C HIS A 342 16.09 4.14 13.02
N GLY A 343 17.04 3.70 13.83
CA GLY A 343 18.44 4.17 13.81
C GLY A 343 19.25 3.72 12.58
N TYR A 344 18.67 2.90 11.70
CA TYR A 344 19.37 2.33 10.56
C TYR A 344 19.25 3.18 9.29
N ILE A 345 18.26 4.07 9.23
CA ILE A 345 17.89 4.85 8.03
C ILE A 345 19.05 5.70 7.52
N ASN A 346 19.63 6.53 8.39
CA ASN A 346 20.66 7.49 7.97
C ASN A 346 21.92 6.79 7.45
N ARG A 347 22.34 5.68 8.09
CA ARG A 347 23.54 4.93 7.65
C ARG A 347 23.36 4.26 6.30
N LEU A 348 22.16 3.73 5.99
CA LEU A 348 21.87 3.16 4.68
C LEU A 348 21.86 4.23 3.60
N LYS A 349 21.21 5.37 3.85
CA LYS A 349 21.21 6.51 2.92
C LYS A 349 22.62 7.03 2.67
N ALA A 350 23.40 7.21 3.74
CA ALA A 350 24.82 7.63 3.64
C ALA A 350 25.65 6.64 2.82
N SER A 351 25.43 5.33 2.99
CA SER A 351 26.15 4.33 2.21
C SER A 351 25.87 4.40 0.70
N LEU A 352 24.64 4.67 0.28
CA LEU A 352 24.30 4.86 -1.13
C LEU A 352 24.95 6.10 -1.72
N GLU A 353 25.03 7.20 -0.96
CA GLU A 353 25.70 8.43 -1.39
C GLU A 353 27.20 8.23 -1.63
N THR A 354 27.86 7.27 -0.96
CA THR A 354 29.27 6.92 -1.25
C THR A 354 29.48 6.44 -2.68
N PHE A 355 28.44 5.89 -3.32
CA PHE A 355 28.47 5.46 -4.73
C PHE A 355 27.94 6.51 -5.70
N GLY A 356 27.66 7.74 -5.23
CA GLY A 356 27.06 8.81 -6.03
C GLY A 356 25.58 8.59 -6.34
N VAL A 357 24.90 7.71 -5.60
CA VAL A 357 23.46 7.48 -5.72
C VAL A 357 22.71 8.50 -4.87
N ASP A 358 21.73 9.19 -5.46
CA ASP A 358 20.84 10.07 -4.69
C ASP A 358 20.09 9.29 -3.61
N SER A 359 20.36 9.61 -2.35
CA SER A 359 19.76 8.95 -1.19
C SER A 359 18.24 9.13 -1.09
N ASN A 360 17.66 10.12 -1.80
CA ASN A 360 16.21 10.28 -1.89
C ASN A 360 15.52 9.16 -2.68
N ARG A 361 16.26 8.39 -3.46
CA ARG A 361 15.74 7.18 -4.12
C ARG A 361 15.39 6.08 -3.11
N LEU A 362 15.96 6.10 -1.91
CA LEU A 362 15.65 5.16 -0.84
C LEU A 362 14.64 5.78 0.13
N GLU A 363 13.44 5.24 0.13
CA GLU A 363 12.36 5.56 1.05
C GLU A 363 12.24 4.41 2.08
N ILE A 364 12.34 4.73 3.35
CA ILE A 364 12.20 3.74 4.43
C ILE A 364 10.97 4.10 5.26
N GLN A 365 10.00 3.20 5.31
CA GLN A 365 8.82 3.33 6.16
C GLN A 365 8.96 2.45 7.40
N ILE A 366 8.77 3.04 8.56
CA ILE A 366 8.81 2.33 9.83
C ILE A 366 7.40 1.88 10.21
N MET A 367 7.25 0.55 10.37
CA MET A 367 6.02 -0.07 10.84
C MET A 367 5.99 -0.10 12.36
N GLN A 368 5.03 0.62 12.95
CA GLN A 368 4.81 0.58 14.39
C GLN A 368 4.14 -0.73 14.83
N MET A 369 4.35 -1.07 16.10
CA MET A 369 3.84 -2.31 16.68
C MET A 369 2.32 -2.37 16.72
N VAL A 370 1.78 -3.57 16.56
CA VAL A 370 0.36 -3.91 16.75
C VAL A 370 0.21 -4.64 18.07
N ARG A 371 -0.78 -4.24 18.87
CA ARG A 371 -1.22 -4.99 20.03
C ARG A 371 -2.50 -5.75 19.69
N LEU A 372 -2.51 -7.04 19.99
CA LEU A 372 -3.72 -7.84 19.85
C LEU A 372 -4.57 -7.69 21.12
N MET A 373 -5.84 -7.35 20.95
CA MET A 373 -6.80 -7.17 22.03
C MET A 373 -7.89 -8.25 21.94
N GLU A 374 -8.13 -8.92 23.05
CA GLU A 374 -9.23 -9.87 23.23
C GLU A 374 -9.98 -9.53 24.52
N ASN A 375 -11.29 -9.31 24.46
CA ASN A 375 -12.12 -8.91 25.61
C ASN A 375 -11.57 -7.68 26.37
N GLY A 376 -11.05 -6.70 25.63
CA GLY A 376 -10.49 -5.47 26.18
C GLY A 376 -9.13 -5.63 26.87
N LYS A 377 -8.47 -6.79 26.71
CA LYS A 377 -7.14 -7.06 27.30
C LYS A 377 -6.14 -7.41 26.21
N GLU A 378 -4.89 -6.97 26.39
CA GLU A 378 -3.80 -7.32 25.49
C GLU A 378 -3.46 -8.81 25.59
N VAL A 379 -3.39 -9.48 24.43
CA VAL A 379 -2.96 -10.88 24.30
C VAL A 379 -1.59 -10.92 23.66
N LYS A 380 -0.58 -11.30 24.45
CA LYS A 380 0.82 -11.34 24.03
C LYS A 380 1.26 -12.71 23.52
N MET A 381 0.61 -13.75 23.99
CA MET A 381 0.98 -15.14 23.74
C MET A 381 -0.21 -15.96 23.30
N SER A 382 0.02 -16.88 22.36
CA SER A 382 -0.93 -17.89 21.93
C SER A 382 -1.29 -18.81 23.12
N LYS A 383 -2.60 -19.04 23.29
CA LYS A 383 -3.13 -20.00 24.29
C LYS A 383 -2.70 -21.45 23.96
N ARG A 384 -2.40 -21.73 22.68
CA ARG A 384 -1.99 -23.07 22.19
C ARG A 384 -0.53 -23.37 22.43
N THR A 385 0.35 -22.41 22.15
CA THR A 385 1.79 -22.65 22.05
C THR A 385 2.59 -21.99 23.18
N GLY A 386 2.02 -20.98 23.85
CA GLY A 386 2.76 -20.14 24.81
C GLY A 386 3.78 -19.20 24.18
N ASN A 387 3.84 -19.14 22.85
CA ASN A 387 4.69 -18.26 22.05
C ASN A 387 3.88 -17.05 21.54
N ALA A 388 4.53 -16.14 20.80
CA ALA A 388 3.84 -15.05 20.13
C ALA A 388 2.73 -15.59 19.18
N ILE A 389 1.62 -14.86 19.08
CA ILE A 389 0.52 -15.23 18.18
C ILE A 389 1.00 -15.15 16.74
N THR A 390 0.82 -16.23 15.99
CA THR A 390 1.27 -16.37 14.62
C THR A 390 0.29 -15.78 13.61
N LEU A 391 0.75 -15.45 12.40
CA LEU A 391 -0.10 -15.08 11.28
C LEU A 391 -1.17 -16.16 11.01
N ARG A 392 -0.78 -17.45 11.07
CA ARG A 392 -1.70 -18.59 10.89
C ARG A 392 -2.84 -18.55 11.89
N GLU A 393 -2.54 -18.36 13.18
CA GLU A 393 -3.55 -18.27 14.23
C GLU A 393 -4.50 -17.08 14.02
N ILE A 394 -4.00 -15.95 13.55
CA ILE A 394 -4.82 -14.78 13.25
C ILE A 394 -5.78 -15.08 12.09
N MET A 395 -5.28 -15.68 10.99
CA MET A 395 -6.13 -16.07 9.86
C MET A 395 -7.21 -17.07 10.25
N ASP A 396 -6.86 -18.06 11.09
CA ASP A 396 -7.81 -19.07 11.59
C ASP A 396 -8.90 -18.46 12.49
N GLU A 397 -8.55 -17.41 13.24
CA GLU A 397 -9.45 -16.76 14.21
C GLU A 397 -10.41 -15.75 13.59
N VAL A 398 -9.90 -14.83 12.74
CA VAL A 398 -10.68 -13.71 12.21
C VAL A 398 -10.93 -13.79 10.70
N GLY A 399 -10.23 -14.71 10.00
CA GLY A 399 -10.23 -14.79 8.55
C GLY A 399 -9.27 -13.80 7.88
N VAL A 400 -8.92 -14.09 6.63
CA VAL A 400 -7.95 -13.30 5.86
C VAL A 400 -8.44 -11.88 5.61
N ASP A 401 -9.68 -11.71 5.19
CA ASP A 401 -10.26 -10.40 4.82
C ASP A 401 -10.26 -9.43 6.01
N ALA A 402 -10.73 -9.87 7.17
CA ALA A 402 -10.75 -9.05 8.37
C ALA A 402 -9.31 -8.72 8.84
N ALA A 403 -8.41 -9.70 8.86
CA ALA A 403 -7.03 -9.50 9.25
C ALA A 403 -6.34 -8.45 8.34
N ARG A 404 -6.44 -8.60 7.02
CA ARG A 404 -5.85 -7.66 6.05
C ARG A 404 -6.43 -6.26 6.18
N TYR A 405 -7.75 -6.14 6.25
CA TYR A 405 -8.41 -4.84 6.33
C TYR A 405 -8.00 -4.08 7.59
N PHE A 406 -8.09 -4.71 8.76
CA PHE A 406 -7.74 -4.09 10.04
C PHE A 406 -6.26 -3.69 10.10
N LEU A 407 -5.36 -4.53 9.60
CA LEU A 407 -3.92 -4.25 9.60
C LEU A 407 -3.53 -3.11 8.63
N THR A 408 -4.37 -2.83 7.61
CA THR A 408 -4.13 -1.78 6.62
C THR A 408 -4.81 -0.45 6.97
N MET A 409 -5.85 -0.44 7.81
CA MET A 409 -6.71 0.74 8.02
C MET A 409 -6.08 1.88 8.81
N ARG A 410 -4.88 1.72 9.32
CA ARG A 410 -4.14 2.73 10.07
C ARG A 410 -2.81 3.06 9.41
N SER A 411 -2.36 4.31 9.59
CA SER A 411 -1.05 4.72 9.12
C SER A 411 0.07 3.82 9.68
N PRO A 412 1.10 3.46 8.87
CA PRO A 412 2.20 2.60 9.31
C PRO A 412 2.91 3.07 10.56
N ASP A 413 3.06 4.39 10.73
CA ASP A 413 3.73 5.06 11.84
C ASP A 413 2.89 5.16 13.12
N SER A 414 1.62 4.72 13.09
CA SER A 414 0.73 4.73 14.24
C SER A 414 0.74 3.41 15.00
N HIS A 415 0.74 3.48 16.34
CA HIS A 415 0.40 2.34 17.17
C HIS A 415 -1.05 1.92 16.91
N PHE A 416 -1.30 0.64 16.92
CA PHE A 416 -2.61 0.10 16.59
C PHE A 416 -3.00 -1.05 17.51
N ASP A 417 -4.23 -0.99 18.03
CA ASP A 417 -4.86 -2.06 18.79
C ASP A 417 -5.79 -2.84 17.85
N PHE A 418 -5.42 -4.09 17.58
CA PHE A 418 -6.21 -5.01 16.78
C PHE A 418 -7.24 -5.69 17.67
N ASP A 419 -8.49 -5.30 17.55
CA ASP A 419 -9.62 -5.88 18.30
C ASP A 419 -10.12 -7.15 17.63
N MET A 420 -9.84 -8.30 18.25
CA MET A 420 -10.19 -9.63 17.75
C MET A 420 -11.71 -9.87 17.74
N GLU A 421 -12.45 -9.34 18.72
CA GLU A 421 -13.91 -9.48 18.76
C GLU A 421 -14.55 -8.68 17.64
N LEU A 422 -14.18 -7.40 17.50
CA LEU A 422 -14.70 -6.55 16.44
C LEU A 422 -14.41 -7.15 15.05
N ALA A 423 -13.21 -7.72 14.86
CA ALA A 423 -12.82 -8.33 13.59
C ALA A 423 -13.66 -9.56 13.21
N LYS A 424 -14.23 -10.28 14.19
CA LYS A 424 -15.13 -11.44 13.99
C LYS A 424 -16.60 -11.04 13.84
N GLU A 425 -16.97 -9.82 14.23
CA GLU A 425 -18.35 -9.40 14.34
C GLU A 425 -19.02 -9.23 12.97
N GLN A 426 -20.19 -9.80 12.80
CA GLN A 426 -21.03 -9.66 11.60
C GLN A 426 -22.04 -8.52 11.79
N SER A 427 -21.53 -7.31 11.99
CA SER A 427 -22.33 -6.11 12.23
C SER A 427 -21.78 -4.89 11.47
N GLN A 428 -22.56 -3.81 11.48
CA GLN A 428 -22.16 -2.54 10.87
C GLN A 428 -20.97 -1.86 11.59
N ASP A 429 -20.65 -2.28 12.81
CA ASP A 429 -19.51 -1.77 13.56
C ASP A 429 -18.19 -2.35 13.05
N ASN A 430 -18.22 -3.53 12.42
CA ASN A 430 -17.08 -4.11 11.75
C ASN A 430 -16.88 -3.48 10.36
N PRO A 431 -15.81 -2.71 10.13
CA PRO A 431 -15.64 -1.95 8.89
C PRO A 431 -15.51 -2.84 7.63
N VAL A 432 -14.90 -4.02 7.73
CA VAL A 432 -14.80 -4.92 6.57
C VAL A 432 -16.16 -5.52 6.23
N TYR A 433 -16.90 -5.97 7.25
CA TYR A 433 -18.25 -6.48 7.07
C TYR A 433 -19.17 -5.41 6.45
N TYR A 434 -19.11 -4.17 6.95
CA TYR A 434 -19.90 -3.05 6.44
C TYR A 434 -19.66 -2.81 4.94
N ALA A 435 -18.40 -2.82 4.50
CA ALA A 435 -18.06 -2.62 3.11
C ALA A 435 -18.47 -3.81 2.22
N GLN A 436 -18.21 -5.04 2.67
CA GLN A 436 -18.60 -6.25 1.95
C GLN A 436 -20.13 -6.38 1.85
N TYR A 437 -20.85 -6.01 2.90
CA TYR A 437 -22.31 -5.98 2.90
C TYR A 437 -22.88 -4.98 1.87
N ALA A 438 -22.25 -3.80 1.72
CA ALA A 438 -22.62 -2.86 0.66
C ALA A 438 -22.49 -3.50 -0.73
N HIS A 439 -21.37 -4.18 -1.01
CA HIS A 439 -21.14 -4.88 -2.27
C HIS A 439 -22.16 -5.99 -2.51
N ALA A 440 -22.38 -6.87 -1.54
CA ALA A 440 -23.33 -7.98 -1.64
C ALA A 440 -24.78 -7.49 -1.84
N ARG A 441 -25.16 -6.39 -1.17
CA ARG A 441 -26.47 -5.75 -1.36
C ARG A 441 -26.64 -5.23 -2.79
N ILE A 442 -25.63 -4.58 -3.36
CA ILE A 442 -25.67 -4.14 -4.76
C ILE A 442 -25.84 -5.35 -5.68
N CYS A 443 -25.07 -6.41 -5.50
CA CYS A 443 -25.20 -7.64 -6.28
C CYS A 443 -26.61 -8.22 -6.24
N SER A 444 -27.26 -8.23 -5.06
CA SER A 444 -28.65 -8.69 -4.92
C SER A 444 -29.65 -7.83 -5.70
N ILE A 445 -29.47 -6.50 -5.70
CA ILE A 445 -30.34 -5.57 -6.46
C ILE A 445 -30.15 -5.78 -7.96
N LEU A 446 -28.91 -5.91 -8.41
CA LEU A 446 -28.58 -6.14 -9.84
C LEU A 446 -29.16 -7.47 -10.33
N LYS A 447 -29.11 -8.52 -9.49
CA LYS A 447 -29.76 -9.79 -9.80
C LYS A 447 -31.28 -9.63 -9.97
N GLN A 448 -31.94 -8.91 -9.07
CA GLN A 448 -33.39 -8.63 -9.18
C GLN A 448 -33.72 -7.81 -10.44
N ALA A 449 -32.88 -6.81 -10.78
CA ALA A 449 -33.05 -6.04 -12.02
C ALA A 449 -32.98 -6.95 -13.25
N LYS A 450 -31.99 -7.83 -13.31
CA LYS A 450 -31.83 -8.80 -14.41
C LYS A 450 -33.01 -9.76 -14.52
N GLU A 451 -33.57 -10.23 -13.40
CA GLU A 451 -34.80 -11.05 -13.37
C GLU A 451 -36.02 -10.30 -13.95
N GLN A 452 -36.02 -8.96 -13.89
CA GLN A 452 -37.01 -8.07 -14.50
C GLN A 452 -36.66 -7.68 -15.94
N GLY A 453 -35.58 -8.24 -16.52
CA GLY A 453 -35.14 -7.97 -17.89
C GLY A 453 -34.38 -6.63 -18.06
N ILE A 454 -33.87 -6.05 -16.97
CA ILE A 454 -33.13 -4.79 -17.00
C ILE A 454 -31.61 -5.10 -16.90
N GLU A 455 -30.89 -4.81 -17.98
CA GLU A 455 -29.44 -4.97 -18.04
C GLU A 455 -28.72 -3.69 -17.57
N VAL A 456 -27.52 -3.83 -17.05
CA VAL A 456 -26.69 -2.69 -16.54
C VAL A 456 -26.33 -1.68 -17.62
N THR A 457 -26.31 -2.09 -18.89
CA THR A 457 -26.01 -1.25 -20.05
C THR A 457 -27.28 -0.71 -20.74
N ALA A 458 -28.46 -0.90 -20.15
CA ALA A 458 -29.75 -0.50 -20.78
C ALA A 458 -29.98 1.02 -20.74
N ALA A 459 -29.29 1.77 -19.89
CA ALA A 459 -29.43 3.22 -19.79
C ALA A 459 -28.60 3.94 -20.88
N ASN A 460 -29.24 4.86 -21.61
CA ASN A 460 -28.58 5.78 -22.53
C ASN A 460 -28.66 7.24 -22.05
N ASP A 461 -29.46 7.52 -21.02
CA ASP A 461 -29.69 8.84 -20.44
C ASP A 461 -29.69 8.70 -18.90
N PHE A 462 -28.97 9.60 -18.25
CA PHE A 462 -28.81 9.66 -16.80
C PHE A 462 -29.41 10.93 -16.18
N THR A 463 -30.16 11.72 -16.96
CA THR A 463 -30.78 12.97 -16.49
C THR A 463 -31.80 12.77 -15.37
N THR A 464 -32.28 11.54 -15.20
CA THR A 464 -33.16 11.13 -14.10
C THR A 464 -32.44 11.00 -12.76
N ILE A 465 -31.11 10.99 -12.74
CA ILE A 465 -30.30 10.97 -11.50
C ILE A 465 -30.21 12.41 -10.97
N THR A 466 -31.17 12.80 -10.17
CA THR A 466 -31.30 14.16 -9.61
C THR A 466 -31.23 14.21 -8.09
N ASN A 467 -31.36 13.05 -7.44
CA ASN A 467 -31.32 12.97 -5.97
C ASN A 467 -29.92 13.36 -5.45
N GLU A 468 -29.88 14.23 -4.44
CA GLU A 468 -28.64 14.73 -3.83
C GLU A 468 -27.73 13.58 -3.36
N LYS A 469 -28.31 12.52 -2.75
CA LYS A 469 -27.54 11.36 -2.27
C LYS A 469 -26.98 10.51 -3.41
N ALA A 470 -27.65 10.45 -4.56
CA ALA A 470 -27.13 9.83 -5.78
C ALA A 470 -25.94 10.62 -6.33
N ILE A 471 -26.03 11.95 -6.34
CA ILE A 471 -24.94 12.83 -6.79
C ILE A 471 -23.73 12.73 -5.85
N GLU A 472 -23.94 12.76 -4.52
CA GLU A 472 -22.87 12.55 -3.53
C GLU A 472 -22.16 11.19 -3.74
N LEU A 473 -22.93 10.14 -4.05
CA LEU A 473 -22.40 8.81 -4.34
C LEU A 473 -21.54 8.80 -5.63
N LEU A 474 -22.02 9.44 -6.69
CA LEU A 474 -21.26 9.57 -7.96
C LEU A 474 -19.98 10.38 -7.77
N LYS A 475 -19.97 11.43 -6.94
CA LYS A 475 -18.75 12.16 -6.58
C LYS A 475 -17.74 11.22 -5.93
N LYS A 476 -18.19 10.29 -5.07
CA LYS A 476 -17.29 9.29 -4.47
C LYS A 476 -16.74 8.29 -5.47
N VAL A 477 -17.55 7.85 -6.45
CA VAL A 477 -17.04 7.03 -7.56
C VAL A 477 -15.96 7.78 -8.35
N ALA A 478 -16.20 9.04 -8.66
CA ALA A 478 -15.24 9.87 -9.39
C ALA A 478 -13.95 10.18 -8.61
N ASP A 479 -14.00 10.20 -7.26
CA ASP A 479 -12.84 10.40 -6.38
C ASP A 479 -11.89 9.18 -6.34
N PHE A 480 -12.21 8.04 -6.98
CA PHE A 480 -11.44 6.81 -6.83
C PHE A 480 -10.02 6.92 -7.41
N GLU A 481 -9.87 7.30 -8.67
CA GLU A 481 -8.55 7.49 -9.32
C GLU A 481 -7.69 8.54 -8.58
N PRO A 482 -8.20 9.76 -8.25
CA PRO A 482 -7.47 10.73 -7.42
C PRO A 482 -7.05 10.19 -6.05
N THR A 483 -7.87 9.33 -5.44
CA THR A 483 -7.54 8.70 -4.15
C THR A 483 -6.37 7.73 -4.31
N ILE A 484 -6.35 6.93 -5.37
CA ILE A 484 -5.24 6.02 -5.68
C ILE A 484 -3.95 6.81 -5.92
N GLU A 485 -3.99 7.86 -6.73
CA GLU A 485 -2.82 8.71 -6.98
C GLU A 485 -2.28 9.31 -5.68
N SER A 486 -3.17 9.86 -4.85
CA SER A 486 -2.80 10.41 -3.54
C SER A 486 -2.26 9.34 -2.58
N ALA A 487 -2.83 8.14 -2.57
CA ALA A 487 -2.34 7.03 -1.75
C ALA A 487 -0.94 6.57 -2.22
N ALA A 488 -0.71 6.54 -3.52
CA ALA A 488 0.59 6.21 -4.10
C ALA A 488 1.65 7.29 -3.78
N GLU A 489 1.33 8.57 -4.00
CA GLU A 489 2.24 9.69 -3.74
C GLU A 489 2.70 9.75 -2.28
N HIS A 490 1.78 9.53 -1.34
CA HIS A 490 2.07 9.59 0.09
C HIS A 490 2.45 8.22 0.68
N ARG A 491 2.56 7.16 -0.13
CA ARG A 491 2.82 5.77 0.34
C ARG A 491 1.86 5.34 1.47
N SER A 492 0.57 5.65 1.31
CA SER A 492 -0.43 5.59 2.39
C SER A 492 -1.60 4.66 2.06
N ALA A 493 -1.42 3.34 2.23
CA ALA A 493 -2.42 2.33 1.92
C ALA A 493 -3.76 2.53 2.69
N HIS A 494 -3.72 3.06 3.92
CA HIS A 494 -4.91 3.34 4.72
C HIS A 494 -5.86 4.37 4.09
N ARG A 495 -5.42 5.16 3.11
CA ARG A 495 -6.32 6.06 2.35
C ARG A 495 -7.36 5.27 1.56
N ILE A 496 -6.98 4.10 1.06
CA ILE A 496 -7.92 3.23 0.33
C ILE A 496 -8.95 2.62 1.27
N THR A 497 -8.58 2.17 2.47
CA THR A 497 -9.57 1.66 3.44
C THR A 497 -10.53 2.75 3.91
N ASN A 498 -10.06 4.00 4.10
CA ASN A 498 -10.92 5.14 4.40
C ASN A 498 -11.89 5.42 3.24
N TYR A 499 -11.39 5.39 2.01
CA TYR A 499 -12.21 5.56 0.81
C TYR A 499 -13.31 4.48 0.69
N ILE A 500 -12.97 3.21 0.96
CA ILE A 500 -13.93 2.10 0.96
C ILE A 500 -15.08 2.37 1.95
N GLN A 501 -14.77 2.82 3.17
CA GLN A 501 -15.78 3.16 4.17
C GLN A 501 -16.68 4.30 3.73
N ASP A 502 -16.07 5.35 3.16
CA ASP A 502 -16.80 6.51 2.65
C ASP A 502 -17.74 6.12 1.51
N LEU A 503 -17.26 5.35 0.55
CA LEU A 503 -18.06 4.89 -0.60
C LEU A 503 -19.22 4.01 -0.13
N ALA A 504 -18.98 3.04 0.75
CA ALA A 504 -20.02 2.18 1.33
C ALA A 504 -21.06 3.00 2.10
N SER A 505 -20.63 3.99 2.90
CA SER A 505 -21.52 4.89 3.63
C SER A 505 -22.41 5.71 2.69
N HIS A 506 -21.85 6.25 1.60
CA HIS A 506 -22.62 7.02 0.61
C HIS A 506 -23.63 6.12 -0.14
N PHE A 507 -23.23 4.88 -0.46
CA PHE A 507 -24.18 3.91 -1.04
C PHE A 507 -25.34 3.62 -0.08
N HIS A 508 -25.09 3.36 1.20
CA HIS A 508 -26.17 3.10 2.17
C HIS A 508 -27.09 4.31 2.38
N LYS A 509 -26.53 5.54 2.39
CA LYS A 509 -27.34 6.78 2.47
C LYS A 509 -28.24 6.93 1.23
N PHE A 510 -27.71 6.70 0.03
CA PHE A 510 -28.50 6.70 -1.19
C PHE A 510 -29.60 5.63 -1.17
N TYR A 511 -29.24 4.39 -0.85
CA TYR A 511 -30.19 3.27 -0.79
C TYR A 511 -31.35 3.48 0.19
N ASN A 512 -31.08 4.16 1.32
CA ASN A 512 -32.13 4.51 2.29
C ASN A 512 -33.00 5.69 1.84
N ALA A 513 -32.48 6.58 1.00
CA ALA A 513 -33.19 7.76 0.52
C ALA A 513 -34.03 7.49 -0.72
N GLU A 514 -33.61 6.54 -1.57
CA GLU A 514 -34.25 6.31 -2.87
C GLU A 514 -34.20 4.84 -3.28
N LYS A 515 -35.33 4.36 -3.84
CA LYS A 515 -35.41 3.01 -4.41
C LYS A 515 -34.68 2.95 -5.74
N VAL A 516 -33.90 1.90 -5.95
CA VAL A 516 -33.24 1.61 -7.22
C VAL A 516 -34.24 1.11 -8.26
N LEU A 517 -35.02 0.08 -7.88
CA LEU A 517 -36.06 -0.52 -8.72
C LEU A 517 -37.39 0.19 -8.46
N THR A 518 -37.90 0.92 -9.44
CA THR A 518 -39.10 1.74 -9.39
C THR A 518 -40.06 1.41 -10.55
N ASP A 519 -41.25 1.97 -10.53
CA ASP A 519 -42.21 1.85 -11.64
C ASP A 519 -41.79 2.68 -12.87
N ASP A 520 -40.89 3.66 -12.69
CA ASP A 520 -40.27 4.41 -13.78
C ASP A 520 -39.08 3.61 -14.34
N ILE A 521 -39.28 3.04 -15.53
CA ILE A 521 -38.30 2.16 -16.18
C ILE A 521 -37.01 2.89 -16.54
N GLU A 522 -37.06 4.14 -17.01
CA GLU A 522 -35.89 4.90 -17.41
C GLU A 522 -35.06 5.31 -16.18
N LYS A 523 -35.70 5.71 -15.11
CA LYS A 523 -35.07 5.96 -13.83
C LYS A 523 -34.43 4.69 -13.25
N THR A 524 -35.13 3.56 -13.33
CA THR A 524 -34.60 2.26 -12.87
C THR A 524 -33.36 1.87 -13.67
N LYS A 525 -33.36 1.99 -15.01
CA LYS A 525 -32.18 1.71 -15.84
C LYS A 525 -30.98 2.57 -15.43
N ALA A 526 -31.20 3.87 -15.24
CA ALA A 526 -30.13 4.80 -14.82
C ALA A 526 -29.54 4.44 -13.44
N HIS A 527 -30.43 4.13 -12.48
CA HIS A 527 -29.99 3.71 -11.13
C HIS A 527 -29.27 2.36 -11.14
N VAL A 528 -29.72 1.39 -11.94
CA VAL A 528 -29.06 0.07 -12.10
C VAL A 528 -27.64 0.25 -12.62
N ALA A 529 -27.46 1.07 -13.67
CA ALA A 529 -26.12 1.37 -14.20
C ALA A 529 -25.25 2.11 -13.16
N MET A 530 -25.82 3.06 -12.41
CA MET A 530 -25.12 3.79 -11.38
C MET A 530 -24.59 2.87 -10.26
N ILE A 531 -25.43 1.97 -9.73
CA ILE A 531 -24.98 1.07 -8.67
C ILE A 531 -24.02 0.00 -9.17
N GLU A 532 -24.06 -0.36 -10.47
CA GLU A 532 -23.04 -1.22 -11.07
C GLU A 532 -21.67 -0.52 -11.05
N ALA A 533 -21.60 0.77 -11.39
CA ALA A 533 -20.37 1.55 -11.27
C ALA A 533 -19.86 1.56 -9.80
N VAL A 534 -20.74 1.68 -8.82
CA VAL A 534 -20.39 1.61 -7.39
C VAL A 534 -19.86 0.21 -7.03
N ARG A 535 -20.51 -0.86 -7.53
CA ARG A 535 -20.08 -2.24 -7.28
C ARG A 535 -18.66 -2.48 -7.80
N ILE A 536 -18.39 -2.06 -9.04
CA ILE A 536 -17.06 -2.17 -9.65
C ILE A 536 -16.03 -1.41 -8.80
N THR A 537 -16.36 -0.20 -8.40
CA THR A 537 -15.47 0.64 -7.59
C THR A 537 -15.15 0.01 -6.23
N LEU A 538 -16.17 -0.49 -5.51
CA LEU A 538 -15.99 -1.19 -4.24
C LEU A 538 -15.13 -2.45 -4.40
N LYS A 539 -15.43 -3.27 -5.42
CA LYS A 539 -14.67 -4.49 -5.72
C LYS A 539 -13.19 -4.16 -5.96
N ASN A 540 -12.91 -3.17 -6.81
CA ASN A 540 -11.55 -2.78 -7.15
C ASN A 540 -10.81 -2.20 -5.94
N ALA A 541 -11.47 -1.36 -5.13
CA ALA A 541 -10.88 -0.79 -3.93
C ALA A 541 -10.57 -1.86 -2.86
N LEU A 542 -11.48 -2.82 -2.64
CA LEU A 542 -11.25 -3.97 -1.75
C LEU A 542 -10.09 -4.83 -2.24
N ALA A 543 -10.02 -5.12 -3.55
CA ALA A 543 -8.93 -5.89 -4.15
C ALA A 543 -7.56 -5.22 -3.93
N MET A 544 -7.47 -3.89 -3.96
CA MET A 544 -6.21 -3.16 -3.70
C MET A 544 -5.65 -3.43 -2.31
N VAL A 545 -6.50 -3.66 -1.33
CA VAL A 545 -6.06 -4.02 0.04
C VAL A 545 -6.07 -5.53 0.28
N GLY A 546 -6.28 -6.31 -0.78
CA GLY A 546 -6.26 -7.78 -0.76
C GLY A 546 -7.43 -8.41 -0.01
N VAL A 547 -8.59 -7.76 -0.05
CA VAL A 547 -9.84 -8.18 0.58
C VAL A 547 -10.85 -8.59 -0.49
N SER A 548 -11.58 -9.66 -0.26
CA SER A 548 -12.59 -10.15 -1.19
C SER A 548 -13.84 -9.26 -1.22
N ALA A 549 -14.56 -9.31 -2.35
CA ALA A 549 -15.86 -8.66 -2.53
C ALA A 549 -16.94 -9.74 -2.77
N PRO A 550 -17.54 -10.31 -1.71
CA PRO A 550 -18.52 -11.37 -1.85
C PRO A 550 -19.81 -10.86 -2.52
N GLU A 551 -20.43 -11.70 -3.35
CA GLU A 551 -21.67 -11.36 -4.03
C GLU A 551 -22.92 -11.61 -3.15
N SER A 552 -22.73 -12.36 -2.07
CA SER A 552 -23.77 -12.66 -1.07
C SER A 552 -23.17 -12.81 0.32
N MET A 553 -23.89 -12.36 1.32
CA MET A 553 -23.54 -12.49 2.73
C MET A 553 -24.76 -12.92 3.56
#